data_79737a1986287d5b1d808824448d20db
#
_entry.id   79737a1986287d5b1d808824448d20db
#
_cell.length_a   1.000
_cell.length_b   1.000
_cell.length_c   1.000
_cell.angle_alpha   90.00
_cell.angle_beta   90.00
_cell.angle_gamma   90.00
#
_symmetry.space_group_name_H-M   'P 1'
#
loop_
_entity.id
_entity.type
_entity.pdbx_description
1 polymer ?
#
loop_
_entity_poly.entity_id
_entity_poly.type
_entity_poly.pdbx_seq_one_letter_code
_entity_poly.pdbx_strand_id
1 'polypeptide(L)'
;MSARVEALLNGLGERFGARLRRVESRCDEIGFEVALPDLIDACRILRDDFAFEMLIDLCGVDYLTWGQGEWETQDATNSGFSRAAVRATVLPDPAQQFDPRRFAVVYHLLSVSRNYRLRLTVYTGADNPPVVPSVVDIWASANWYEREAFDLYGILFDGHPDLRRILTDY
;
A
#
# COMPACT_ATOMS: atom_id res chain seq x y z
N MET A 1 -20.25 12.23 -7.39
CA MET A 1 -19.67 12.19 -6.02
C MET A 1 -20.67 12.73 -5.02
N SER A 2 -20.74 12.22 -3.79
CA SER A 2 -21.66 12.80 -2.79
C SER A 2 -21.08 14.09 -2.19
N ALA A 3 -21.94 15.04 -1.76
CA ALA A 3 -21.51 16.28 -1.12
C ALA A 3 -20.57 16.05 0.10
N ARG A 4 -20.75 14.92 0.80
CA ARG A 4 -19.89 14.52 1.92
C ARG A 4 -18.45 14.19 1.47
N VAL A 5 -18.31 13.52 0.33
CA VAL A 5 -17.01 13.18 -0.25
C VAL A 5 -16.30 14.43 -0.74
N GLU A 6 -17.02 15.36 -1.34
CA GLU A 6 -16.47 16.65 -1.78
C GLU A 6 -15.96 17.48 -0.60
N ALA A 7 -16.71 17.53 0.50
CA ALA A 7 -16.27 18.19 1.72
C ALA A 7 -15.00 17.58 2.30
N LEU A 8 -14.90 16.23 2.31
CA LEU A 8 -13.67 15.54 2.73
C LEU A 8 -12.49 15.92 1.84
N LEU A 9 -12.67 15.87 0.52
CA LEU A 9 -11.59 16.17 -0.43
C LEU A 9 -11.11 17.62 -0.31
N ASN A 10 -12.03 18.56 -0.13
CA ASN A 10 -11.69 19.97 0.10
C ASN A 10 -10.89 20.14 1.41
N GLY A 11 -11.35 19.55 2.51
CA GLY A 11 -10.64 19.59 3.77
C GLY A 11 -9.24 18.95 3.72
N LEU A 12 -9.10 17.82 3.01
CA LEU A 12 -7.78 17.21 2.76
C LEU A 12 -6.90 18.14 1.93
N GLY A 13 -7.44 18.75 0.88
CA GLY A 13 -6.71 19.71 0.04
C GLY A 13 -6.22 20.93 0.83
N GLU A 14 -7.07 21.52 1.68
CA GLU A 14 -6.71 22.65 2.54
C GLU A 14 -5.65 22.28 3.56
N ARG A 15 -5.75 21.10 4.18
CA ARG A 15 -4.85 20.68 5.26
C ARG A 15 -3.49 20.23 4.80
N PHE A 16 -3.44 19.51 3.67
CA PHE A 16 -2.21 18.89 3.17
C PHE A 16 -1.57 19.64 2.02
N GLY A 17 -2.35 20.38 1.24
CA GLY A 17 -1.83 21.03 0.02
C GLY A 17 -1.17 20.03 -0.92
N ALA A 18 0.08 20.31 -1.32
CA ALA A 18 0.83 19.46 -2.23
C ALA A 18 1.42 18.17 -1.60
N ARG A 19 1.33 17.98 -0.27
CA ARG A 19 1.88 16.80 0.40
C ARG A 19 1.10 15.52 0.12
N LEU A 20 -0.20 15.63 -0.19
CA LEU A 20 -1.02 14.52 -0.66
C LEU A 20 -1.37 14.71 -2.14
N ARG A 21 -0.86 13.85 -2.98
CA ARG A 21 -1.18 13.82 -4.41
C ARG A 21 -2.36 12.88 -4.65
N ARG A 22 -3.46 13.42 -5.17
CA ARG A 22 -4.62 12.59 -5.51
C ARG A 22 -4.26 11.63 -6.66
N VAL A 23 -4.70 10.37 -6.51
CA VAL A 23 -4.59 9.33 -7.52
C VAL A 23 -5.98 8.97 -8.01
N GLU A 24 -6.18 8.98 -9.32
CA GLU A 24 -7.44 8.54 -9.92
C GLU A 24 -7.60 7.03 -9.74
N SER A 25 -8.81 6.61 -9.40
CA SER A 25 -9.20 5.21 -9.27
C SER A 25 -10.30 4.86 -10.25
N ARG A 26 -10.22 3.68 -10.86
CA ARG A 26 -11.28 3.17 -11.75
C ARG A 26 -12.57 2.81 -11.01
N CYS A 27 -12.49 2.66 -9.68
CA CYS A 27 -13.60 2.24 -8.81
C CYS A 27 -14.13 3.38 -7.94
N ASP A 28 -13.91 4.64 -8.30
CA ASP A 28 -14.30 5.84 -7.52
C ASP A 28 -13.75 5.86 -6.08
N GLU A 29 -12.72 5.10 -5.80
CA GLU A 29 -12.06 5.07 -4.51
C GLU A 29 -11.28 6.39 -4.27
N ILE A 30 -11.30 6.87 -3.03
CA ILE A 30 -10.53 8.04 -2.63
C ILE A 30 -9.08 7.60 -2.40
N GLY A 31 -8.22 7.80 -3.40
CA GLY A 31 -6.81 7.44 -3.36
C GLY A 31 -5.89 8.64 -3.32
N PHE A 32 -4.85 8.54 -2.49
CA PHE A 32 -3.78 9.53 -2.42
C PHE A 32 -2.40 8.85 -2.39
N GLU A 33 -1.42 9.58 -2.87
CA GLU A 33 0.00 9.25 -2.73
C GLU A 33 0.65 10.28 -1.81
N VAL A 34 1.51 9.80 -0.91
CA VAL A 34 2.29 10.61 0.03
C VAL A 34 3.78 10.34 -0.18
N ALA A 35 4.61 11.36 -0.01
CA ALA A 35 6.06 11.18 -0.01
C ALA A 35 6.51 10.48 1.28
N LEU A 36 7.55 9.65 1.19
CA LEU A 36 8.04 8.85 2.31
C LEU A 36 8.35 9.69 3.57
N PRO A 37 8.99 10.87 3.49
CA PRO A 37 9.26 11.70 4.67
C PRO A 37 8.00 12.26 5.35
N ASP A 38 6.92 12.41 4.61
CA ASP A 38 5.65 12.98 5.11
C ASP A 38 4.69 11.91 5.66
N LEU A 39 5.02 10.61 5.53
CA LEU A 39 4.10 9.51 5.83
C LEU A 39 3.55 9.56 7.25
N ILE A 40 4.41 9.65 8.26
CA ILE A 40 4.03 9.60 9.68
C ILE A 40 3.13 10.77 10.04
N ASP A 41 3.51 11.97 9.61
CA ASP A 41 2.71 13.17 9.87
C ASP A 41 1.36 13.11 9.17
N ALA A 42 1.34 12.63 7.92
CA ALA A 42 0.11 12.44 7.18
C ALA A 42 -0.82 11.43 7.87
N CYS A 43 -0.30 10.29 8.32
CA CYS A 43 -1.06 9.28 9.02
C CYS A 43 -1.65 9.81 10.35
N ARG A 44 -0.87 10.57 11.13
CA ARG A 44 -1.37 11.21 12.37
C ARG A 44 -2.49 12.20 12.08
N ILE A 45 -2.31 13.08 11.10
CA ILE A 45 -3.33 14.06 10.71
C ILE A 45 -4.60 13.34 10.21
N LEU A 46 -4.47 12.30 9.40
CA LEU A 46 -5.61 11.53 8.92
C LEU A 46 -6.38 10.89 10.08
N ARG A 47 -5.70 10.33 11.08
CA ARG A 47 -6.33 9.76 12.27
C ARG A 47 -7.00 10.84 13.13
N ASP A 48 -6.27 11.91 13.47
CA ASP A 48 -6.67 12.85 14.51
C ASP A 48 -7.62 13.95 14.00
N ASP A 49 -7.34 14.52 12.82
CA ASP A 49 -8.14 15.64 12.27
C ASP A 49 -9.30 15.13 11.39
N PHE A 50 -9.09 14.02 10.67
CA PHE A 50 -10.08 13.47 9.73
C PHE A 50 -10.82 12.24 10.25
N ALA A 51 -10.49 11.78 11.46
CA ALA A 51 -11.13 10.65 12.12
C ALA A 51 -11.05 9.33 11.31
N PHE A 52 -9.87 9.05 10.71
CA PHE A 52 -9.59 7.72 10.19
C PHE A 52 -9.08 6.83 11.33
N GLU A 53 -10.00 6.38 12.15
CA GLU A 53 -9.72 5.66 13.40
C GLU A 53 -9.15 4.26 13.16
N MET A 54 -9.39 3.70 11.98
CA MET A 54 -9.07 2.30 11.72
C MET A 54 -8.19 2.13 10.49
N LEU A 55 -7.07 1.44 10.66
CA LEU A 55 -6.33 0.82 9.57
C LEU A 55 -6.95 -0.54 9.30
N ILE A 56 -7.64 -0.67 8.15
CA ILE A 56 -8.32 -1.92 7.76
C ILE A 56 -7.31 -2.92 7.25
N ASP A 57 -6.35 -2.43 6.46
CA ASP A 57 -5.36 -3.25 5.78
C ASP A 57 -4.12 -2.43 5.44
N LEU A 58 -2.97 -3.11 5.39
CA LEU A 58 -1.72 -2.59 4.88
C LEU A 58 -1.06 -3.71 4.07
N CYS A 59 -0.77 -3.45 2.81
CA CYS A 59 -0.09 -4.43 1.97
C CYS A 59 1.13 -3.85 1.27
N GLY A 60 2.16 -4.69 1.10
CA GLY A 60 3.29 -4.41 0.22
C GLY A 60 2.91 -4.68 -1.24
N VAL A 61 3.55 -3.96 -2.16
CA VAL A 61 3.41 -4.17 -3.61
C VAL A 61 4.79 -4.11 -4.25
N ASP A 62 5.11 -5.08 -5.11
CA ASP A 62 6.26 -5.04 -6.03
C ASP A 62 5.78 -4.83 -7.46
N TYR A 63 6.14 -3.71 -8.06
CA TYR A 63 5.77 -3.35 -9.44
C TYR A 63 6.78 -3.86 -10.50
N LEU A 64 7.77 -4.67 -10.13
CA LEU A 64 8.85 -5.09 -11.02
C LEU A 64 8.36 -5.66 -12.36
N THR A 65 7.27 -6.43 -12.34
CA THR A 65 6.70 -7.04 -13.55
C THR A 65 5.28 -6.57 -13.85
N TRP A 66 4.86 -5.48 -13.21
CA TRP A 66 3.51 -4.96 -13.38
C TRP A 66 3.25 -4.53 -14.83
N GLY A 67 2.17 -5.05 -15.41
CA GLY A 67 1.77 -4.73 -16.78
C GLY A 67 2.62 -5.39 -17.88
N GLN A 68 3.59 -6.23 -17.54
CA GLN A 68 4.49 -6.88 -18.50
C GLN A 68 4.17 -8.35 -18.80
N GLY A 69 3.32 -8.98 -18.01
CA GLY A 69 2.91 -10.37 -18.22
C GLY A 69 1.53 -10.60 -17.63
N GLU A 70 0.68 -11.22 -18.44
CA GLU A 70 -0.59 -11.76 -17.97
C GLU A 70 -0.43 -13.26 -17.70
N TRP A 71 -1.22 -13.75 -16.75
CA TRP A 71 -1.37 -15.18 -16.54
C TRP A 71 -2.24 -15.72 -17.66
N GLU A 72 -1.66 -16.51 -18.58
CA GLU A 72 -2.43 -17.28 -19.54
C GLU A 72 -2.77 -18.64 -18.94
N THR A 73 -4.06 -18.91 -18.78
CA THR A 73 -4.56 -20.23 -18.39
C THR A 73 -4.88 -20.96 -19.69
N GLN A 74 -4.03 -21.93 -20.08
CA GLN A 74 -4.24 -22.68 -21.31
C GLN A 74 -5.33 -23.75 -21.17
N ASP A 75 -5.49 -24.34 -19.97
CA ASP A 75 -6.51 -25.36 -19.70
C ASP A 75 -6.96 -25.35 -18.23
N ALA A 76 -8.24 -25.59 -17.99
CA ALA A 76 -8.80 -25.89 -16.69
C ALA A 76 -8.75 -27.41 -16.46
N THR A 77 -8.01 -27.89 -15.48
CA THR A 77 -8.04 -29.29 -15.08
C THR A 77 -9.17 -29.57 -14.09
N ASN A 78 -9.64 -30.81 -13.99
CA ASN A 78 -10.65 -31.23 -13.01
C ASN A 78 -10.22 -31.02 -11.54
N SER A 79 -8.96 -30.67 -11.28
CA SER A 79 -8.38 -30.42 -9.95
C SER A 79 -8.05 -28.94 -9.67
N GLY A 80 -8.43 -28.00 -10.57
CA GLY A 80 -8.26 -26.56 -10.37
C GLY A 80 -7.35 -25.86 -11.39
N PHE A 81 -7.35 -24.52 -11.35
CA PHE A 81 -6.67 -23.67 -12.33
C PHE A 81 -5.16 -23.53 -12.15
N SER A 82 -4.64 -23.73 -10.96
CA SER A 82 -3.26 -23.34 -10.61
C SER A 82 -2.17 -24.18 -11.29
N ARG A 83 -2.49 -25.39 -11.73
CA ARG A 83 -1.50 -26.30 -12.34
C ARG A 83 -1.40 -26.20 -13.86
N ALA A 84 -2.35 -25.52 -14.50
CA ALA A 84 -2.38 -25.29 -15.93
C ALA A 84 -1.91 -23.87 -16.32
N ALA A 85 -1.55 -23.03 -15.35
CA ALA A 85 -1.03 -21.70 -15.61
C ALA A 85 0.44 -21.80 -16.07
N VAL A 86 0.69 -21.45 -17.31
CA VAL A 86 2.05 -21.26 -17.82
C VAL A 86 2.40 -19.79 -17.60
N ARG A 87 3.32 -19.54 -16.69
CA ARG A 87 3.89 -18.20 -16.54
C ARG A 87 4.79 -17.92 -17.74
N ALA A 88 4.43 -16.98 -18.58
CA ALA A 88 5.37 -16.40 -19.51
C ALA A 88 6.57 -15.89 -18.71
N THR A 89 7.78 -16.37 -19.01
CA THR A 89 9.00 -15.90 -18.36
C THR A 89 9.31 -14.52 -18.89
N VAL A 90 8.68 -13.50 -18.31
CA VAL A 90 9.05 -12.11 -18.56
C VAL A 90 10.26 -11.82 -17.70
N LEU A 91 11.41 -11.65 -18.34
CA LEU A 91 12.60 -11.15 -17.63
C LEU A 91 12.36 -9.68 -17.35
N PRO A 92 12.41 -9.25 -16.06
CA PRO A 92 12.25 -7.84 -15.73
C PRO A 92 13.35 -7.02 -16.42
N ASP A 93 12.97 -5.83 -16.90
CA ASP A 93 13.96 -4.86 -17.37
C ASP A 93 14.94 -4.56 -16.23
N PRO A 94 16.26 -4.70 -16.42
CA PRO A 94 17.25 -4.38 -15.41
C PRO A 94 17.12 -2.97 -14.85
N ALA A 95 16.63 -2.00 -15.64
CA ALA A 95 16.38 -0.64 -15.19
C ALA A 95 15.24 -0.55 -14.17
N GLN A 96 14.24 -1.42 -14.24
CA GLN A 96 13.12 -1.45 -13.32
C GLN A 96 13.48 -2.03 -11.94
N GLN A 97 14.56 -2.79 -11.87
CA GLN A 97 15.05 -3.33 -10.60
C GLN A 97 15.44 -2.23 -9.61
N PHE A 98 15.88 -1.08 -10.12
CA PHE A 98 16.31 0.09 -9.35
C PHE A 98 15.33 1.27 -9.46
N ASP A 99 14.12 1.04 -9.98
CA ASP A 99 13.09 2.07 -10.04
C ASP A 99 12.67 2.45 -8.61
N PRO A 100 12.75 3.73 -8.22
CA PRO A 100 12.33 4.20 -6.89
C PRO A 100 10.83 3.98 -6.64
N ARG A 101 10.06 3.65 -7.65
CA ARG A 101 8.63 3.32 -7.56
C ARG A 101 8.36 1.81 -7.64
N ARG A 102 9.39 0.97 -7.57
CA ARG A 102 9.24 -0.48 -7.61
C ARG A 102 8.46 -1.01 -6.42
N PHE A 103 8.86 -0.65 -5.21
CA PHE A 103 8.15 -1.08 -4.01
C PHE A 103 7.25 0.02 -3.47
N ALA A 104 6.05 -0.36 -3.09
CA ALA A 104 5.11 0.52 -2.42
C ALA A 104 4.45 -0.18 -1.23
N VAL A 105 4.01 0.63 -0.26
CA VAL A 105 3.10 0.20 0.80
C VAL A 105 1.78 0.93 0.63
N VAL A 106 0.70 0.17 0.64
CA VAL A 106 -0.66 0.68 0.47
C VAL A 106 -1.43 0.50 1.78
N TYR A 107 -1.96 1.59 2.30
CA TYR A 107 -2.74 1.65 3.53
C TYR A 107 -4.22 1.86 3.19
N HIS A 108 -5.09 1.01 3.69
CA HIS A 108 -6.53 1.17 3.59
C HIS A 108 -7.10 1.67 4.92
N LEU A 109 -7.57 2.90 4.92
CA LEU A 109 -8.06 3.60 6.10
C LEU A 109 -9.58 3.68 6.10
N LEU A 110 -10.17 3.52 7.27
CA LEU A 110 -11.61 3.65 7.49
C LEU A 110 -11.89 4.66 8.60
N SER A 111 -12.73 5.62 8.30
CA SER A 111 -13.44 6.39 9.30
C SER A 111 -14.77 5.72 9.59
N VAL A 112 -14.89 5.09 10.75
CA VAL A 112 -16.12 4.44 11.21
C VAL A 112 -17.17 5.49 11.54
N SER A 113 -16.77 6.55 12.25
CA SER A 113 -17.65 7.63 12.69
C SER A 113 -18.25 8.43 11.51
N ARG A 114 -17.47 8.62 10.45
CA ARG A 114 -17.88 9.40 9.26
C ARG A 114 -18.22 8.55 8.05
N ASN A 115 -18.02 7.24 8.12
CA ASN A 115 -18.22 6.28 7.01
C ASN A 115 -17.48 6.70 5.72
N TYR A 116 -16.17 6.98 5.86
CA TYR A 116 -15.27 7.25 4.75
C TYR A 116 -14.23 6.14 4.61
N ARG A 117 -13.81 5.85 3.39
CA ARG A 117 -12.64 5.02 3.09
C ARG A 117 -11.63 5.83 2.30
N LEU A 118 -10.36 5.60 2.58
CA LEU A 118 -9.25 6.25 1.90
C LEU A 118 -8.13 5.24 1.69
N ARG A 119 -7.58 5.24 0.49
CA ARG A 119 -6.35 4.51 0.17
C ARG A 119 -5.19 5.49 0.14
N LEU A 120 -4.16 5.23 0.93
CA LEU A 120 -2.91 5.96 0.94
C LEU A 120 -1.80 5.07 0.40
N THR A 121 -1.03 5.56 -0.56
CA THR A 121 0.11 4.83 -1.15
C THR A 121 1.39 5.61 -0.87
N VAL A 122 2.43 4.90 -0.43
CA VAL A 122 3.79 5.42 -0.31
C VAL A 122 4.75 4.53 -1.09
N TYR A 123 5.66 5.13 -1.85
CA TYR A 123 6.75 4.41 -2.50
C TYR A 123 7.99 4.45 -1.61
N THR A 124 8.72 3.34 -1.54
CA THR A 124 9.87 3.19 -0.64
C THR A 124 11.13 3.92 -1.11
N GLY A 125 11.12 4.42 -2.36
CA GLY A 125 12.32 4.99 -2.96
C GLY A 125 13.26 3.92 -3.53
N ALA A 126 14.50 4.32 -3.82
CA ALA A 126 15.52 3.46 -4.45
C ALA A 126 16.37 2.67 -3.44
N ASP A 127 16.03 2.69 -2.15
CA ASP A 127 16.78 1.98 -1.11
C ASP A 127 16.67 0.47 -1.29
N ASN A 128 17.78 -0.20 -1.04
CA ASN A 128 17.85 -1.68 -1.06
C ASN A 128 18.57 -2.17 0.20
N PRO A 129 17.86 -2.78 1.16
CA PRO A 129 16.44 -3.13 1.14
C PRO A 129 15.51 -1.91 1.23
N PRO A 130 14.25 -2.04 0.73
CA PRO A 130 13.25 -0.98 0.84
C PRO A 130 12.86 -0.74 2.30
N VAL A 131 12.82 0.53 2.71
CA VAL A 131 12.54 0.92 4.11
C VAL A 131 11.38 1.91 4.16
N VAL A 132 10.46 1.70 5.09
CA VAL A 132 9.31 2.58 5.37
C VAL A 132 9.18 2.79 6.87
N PRO A 133 8.89 4.00 7.38
CA PRO A 133 8.61 4.19 8.80
C PRO A 133 7.37 3.40 9.25
N SER A 134 7.46 2.73 10.41
CA SER A 134 6.35 1.99 11.00
C SER A 134 5.22 2.92 11.46
N VAL A 135 3.97 2.50 11.25
CA VAL A 135 2.77 3.21 11.73
C VAL A 135 2.10 2.52 12.92
N VAL A 136 2.78 1.58 13.59
CA VAL A 136 2.26 0.82 14.73
C VAL A 136 1.82 1.74 15.87
N ASP A 137 2.54 2.82 16.12
CA ASP A 137 2.18 3.82 17.14
C ASP A 137 0.93 4.64 16.79
N ILE A 138 0.51 4.59 15.53
CA ILE A 138 -0.69 5.30 15.05
C ILE A 138 -1.88 4.35 15.07
N TRP A 139 -1.72 3.15 14.54
CA TRP A 139 -2.71 2.07 14.51
C TRP A 139 -2.09 0.75 14.95
N ALA A 140 -2.46 0.22 16.08
CA ALA A 140 -1.89 -1.01 16.63
C ALA A 140 -2.05 -2.23 15.71
N SER A 141 -3.08 -2.25 14.84
CA SER A 141 -3.28 -3.31 13.85
C SER A 141 -2.15 -3.39 12.82
N ALA A 142 -1.41 -2.31 12.59
CA ALA A 142 -0.27 -2.26 11.67
C ALA A 142 0.81 -3.28 12.04
N ASN A 143 0.93 -3.64 13.34
CA ASN A 143 1.93 -4.62 13.79
C ASN A 143 1.90 -5.92 12.98
N TRP A 144 0.71 -6.44 12.69
CA TRP A 144 0.57 -7.69 11.93
C TRP A 144 0.77 -7.49 10.43
N TYR A 145 0.19 -6.44 9.87
CA TYR A 145 0.26 -6.14 8.45
C TYR A 145 1.69 -5.76 8.00
N GLU A 146 2.42 -5.00 8.80
CA GLU A 146 3.80 -4.64 8.52
C GLU A 146 4.71 -5.88 8.53
N ARG A 147 4.48 -6.82 9.44
CA ARG A 147 5.20 -8.10 9.47
C ARG A 147 4.88 -8.96 8.24
N GLU A 148 3.63 -8.96 7.78
CA GLU A 148 3.25 -9.65 6.54
C GLU A 148 3.95 -9.04 5.32
N ALA A 149 3.94 -7.71 5.18
CA ALA A 149 4.62 -7.03 4.09
C ALA A 149 6.14 -7.24 4.14
N PHE A 150 6.73 -7.28 5.34
CA PHE A 150 8.14 -7.65 5.53
C PHE A 150 8.40 -9.09 5.07
N ASP A 151 7.58 -10.03 5.49
CA ASP A 151 7.77 -11.47 5.21
C ASP A 151 7.65 -11.78 3.71
N LEU A 152 6.67 -11.16 3.02
CA LEU A 152 6.37 -11.45 1.62
C LEU A 152 7.22 -10.64 0.62
N TYR A 153 7.59 -9.40 0.96
CA TYR A 153 8.24 -8.46 0.04
C TYR A 153 9.62 -7.98 0.51
N GLY A 154 10.02 -8.29 1.73
CA GLY A 154 11.28 -7.82 2.29
C GLY A 154 11.32 -6.32 2.61
N ILE A 155 10.14 -5.66 2.71
CA ILE A 155 10.05 -4.24 3.09
C ILE A 155 10.33 -4.12 4.59
N LEU A 156 11.34 -3.34 4.96
CA LEU A 156 11.66 -3.06 6.35
C LEU A 156 10.79 -1.92 6.89
N PHE A 157 10.28 -2.10 8.12
CA PHE A 157 9.50 -1.07 8.80
C PHE A 157 10.32 -0.50 9.96
N ASP A 158 10.88 0.70 9.76
CA ASP A 158 11.70 1.37 10.76
C ASP A 158 10.86 1.79 11.97
N GLY A 159 11.33 1.46 13.17
CA GLY A 159 10.59 1.69 14.42
C GLY A 159 9.55 0.62 14.75
N HIS A 160 9.41 -0.46 13.97
CA HIS A 160 8.53 -1.57 14.33
C HIS A 160 9.06 -2.31 15.57
N PRO A 161 8.22 -2.58 16.60
CA PRO A 161 8.68 -3.14 17.87
C PRO A 161 9.18 -4.59 17.79
N ASP A 162 8.69 -5.39 16.83
CA ASP A 162 9.01 -6.82 16.72
C ASP A 162 8.86 -7.29 15.25
N LEU A 163 9.75 -6.81 14.37
CA LEU A 163 9.72 -7.14 12.94
C LEU A 163 10.31 -8.54 12.70
N ARG A 164 9.44 -9.51 12.53
CA ARG A 164 9.79 -10.92 12.28
C ARG A 164 8.78 -11.56 11.33
N ARG A 165 9.17 -12.65 10.67
CA ARG A 165 8.29 -13.41 9.77
C ARG A 165 7.07 -13.96 10.50
N ILE A 166 5.95 -14.11 9.77
CA ILE A 166 4.69 -14.65 10.31
C ILE A 166 4.04 -15.71 9.41
N LEU A 167 4.37 -15.75 8.13
CA LEU A 167 3.74 -16.63 7.15
C LEU A 167 4.73 -17.66 6.58
N THR A 168 6.00 -17.29 6.40
CA THR A 168 7.02 -18.17 5.83
C THR A 168 7.93 -18.75 6.90
N ASP A 169 8.43 -19.98 6.66
CA ASP A 169 9.41 -20.62 7.53
C ASP A 169 10.76 -19.91 7.48
N TYR A 170 11.56 -20.09 8.54
CA TYR A 170 12.93 -19.56 8.64
C TYR A 170 13.91 -20.43 7.87
#